data_bcd210b42506e087d5b8d5a194d227a7
#
_entry.id   bcd210b42506e087d5b8d5a194d227a7
#
_cell.length_a   1.000
_cell.length_b   1.000
_cell.length_c   1.000
_cell.angle_alpha   90.00
_cell.angle_beta   90.00
_cell.angle_gamma   90.00
#
_symmetry.space_group_name_H-M   'P 1'
#
loop_
_entity.id
_entity.type
_entity.pdbx_description
1 polymer ?
#
loop_
_entity_poly.entity_id
_entity_poly.type
_entity_poly.pdbx_seq_one_letter_code
_entity_poly.pdbx_strand_id
1 'polypeptide(L)'
;VASRDTYNQGKQIGSTMGFVRIHCLAVASAGLLLATSGALAAPSAQAQREIAQLIGSLDGSQCQFQRNGSWYGPADARSHLQRKYDYLLKKDMVDTAEQFIERAASQSSMSGKAYRIRCPGKPEQTSAAWFGARLQALRQRTP
;
A
#
# COMPACT_ATOMS: atom_id res chain seq x y z
N VAL A 1 -29.58 26.07 -52.61
CA VAL A 1 -29.16 25.83 -53.97
C VAL A 1 -28.39 24.54 -53.93
N ALA A 2 -29.04 23.33 -54.10
CA ALA A 2 -29.15 22.58 -55.37
C ALA A 2 -27.80 22.14 -55.85
N SER A 3 -27.49 20.92 -56.13
CA SER A 3 -28.02 19.90 -56.98
C SER A 3 -27.12 18.65 -56.84
N ARG A 4 -27.67 17.46 -56.74
CA ARG A 4 -27.92 16.47 -57.82
C ARG A 4 -26.67 15.92 -58.47
N ASP A 5 -26.53 14.73 -58.52
CA ASP A 5 -26.95 13.48 -59.20
C ASP A 5 -25.68 12.84 -59.75
N THR A 6 -25.48 11.61 -59.97
CA THR A 6 -26.16 10.50 -60.63
C THR A 6 -25.25 9.27 -60.51
N TYR A 7 -25.76 8.14 -60.12
CA TYR A 7 -26.06 6.94 -60.95
C TYR A 7 -24.96 6.45 -61.89
N ASN A 8 -24.39 5.28 -61.65
CA ASN A 8 -24.31 4.31 -62.70
C ASN A 8 -24.23 2.86 -62.23
N GLN A 9 -25.12 2.13 -62.81
CA GLN A 9 -25.32 0.68 -62.80
C GLN A 9 -24.31 -0.05 -63.67
N GLY A 10 -24.18 -1.31 -63.38
CA GLY A 10 -23.88 -2.32 -64.38
C GLY A 10 -22.67 -3.16 -64.01
N LYS A 11 -22.66 -4.43 -63.86
CA LYS A 11 -23.23 -5.46 -64.68
C LYS A 11 -22.80 -6.81 -64.10
N GLN A 12 -23.72 -7.69 -63.95
CA GLN A 12 -23.54 -9.11 -63.71
C GLN A 12 -22.69 -9.79 -64.79
N ILE A 13 -22.00 -10.85 -64.49
CA ILE A 13 -21.80 -12.12 -65.19
C ILE A 13 -20.75 -12.89 -64.37
N GLY A 14 -20.95 -14.03 -63.84
CA GLY A 14 -21.28 -15.30 -64.32
C GLY A 14 -20.44 -16.35 -63.62
N SER A 15 -21.11 -17.23 -62.92
CA SER A 15 -20.86 -18.64 -62.78
C SER A 15 -19.41 -19.19 -62.81
N THR A 16 -19.02 -19.87 -61.74
CA THR A 16 -18.69 -21.31 -61.82
C THR A 16 -18.53 -21.94 -60.44
N MET A 17 -19.11 -23.07 -60.27
CA MET A 17 -19.05 -23.98 -59.13
C MET A 17 -17.60 -24.37 -58.80
N GLY A 18 -17.26 -24.27 -57.52
CA GLY A 18 -16.11 -24.95 -56.95
C GLY A 18 -16.44 -25.35 -55.52
N PHE A 19 -16.91 -26.61 -55.37
CA PHE A 19 -17.07 -27.21 -54.05
C PHE A 19 -15.70 -27.39 -53.39
N VAL A 20 -15.33 -26.49 -52.52
CA VAL A 20 -14.21 -26.72 -51.61
C VAL A 20 -14.79 -27.04 -50.24
N ARG A 21 -14.67 -28.28 -49.84
CA ARG A 21 -14.96 -28.75 -48.49
C ARG A 21 -13.98 -28.06 -47.53
N ILE A 22 -14.41 -27.02 -46.84
CA ILE A 22 -13.67 -26.45 -45.75
C ILE A 22 -13.97 -27.27 -44.49
N HIS A 23 -12.98 -28.06 -44.08
CA HIS A 23 -13.00 -28.74 -42.80
C HIS A 23 -12.88 -27.66 -41.73
N CYS A 24 -13.97 -27.44 -40.99
CA CYS A 24 -13.93 -26.64 -39.77
C CYS A 24 -13.12 -27.39 -38.70
N LEU A 25 -11.84 -27.06 -38.58
CA LEU A 25 -11.05 -27.41 -37.42
C LEU A 25 -11.51 -26.48 -36.28
N ALA A 26 -12.37 -27.00 -35.42
CA ALA A 26 -12.72 -26.37 -34.17
C ALA A 26 -11.48 -26.37 -33.25
N VAL A 27 -10.73 -25.27 -33.23
CA VAL A 27 -9.69 -25.05 -32.25
C VAL A 27 -10.38 -24.67 -30.94
N ALA A 28 -10.55 -25.66 -30.06
CA ALA A 28 -10.97 -25.41 -28.66
C ALA A 28 -9.81 -24.73 -27.92
N SER A 29 -9.85 -23.41 -27.88
CA SER A 29 -8.95 -22.61 -27.03
C SER A 29 -9.37 -22.81 -25.58
N ALA A 30 -8.75 -23.78 -24.90
CA ALA A 30 -8.84 -23.91 -23.45
C ALA A 30 -8.12 -22.70 -22.82
N GLY A 31 -8.89 -21.66 -22.47
CA GLY A 31 -8.41 -20.50 -21.70
C GLY A 31 -8.03 -20.96 -20.29
N LEU A 32 -6.72 -21.08 -20.04
CA LEU A 32 -6.15 -21.31 -18.72
C LEU A 32 -6.31 -20.02 -17.90
N LEU A 33 -7.39 -19.93 -17.13
CA LEU A 33 -7.58 -18.88 -16.12
C LEU A 33 -6.54 -19.09 -15.03
N LEU A 34 -5.42 -18.39 -15.13
CA LEU A 34 -4.45 -18.23 -14.04
C LEU A 34 -5.15 -17.38 -12.96
N ALA A 35 -5.74 -18.06 -11.98
CA ALA A 35 -6.15 -17.40 -10.73
C ALA A 35 -4.89 -16.91 -10.02
N THR A 36 -4.56 -15.64 -10.19
CA THR A 36 -3.56 -14.97 -9.35
C THR A 36 -4.13 -14.86 -7.95
N SER A 37 -3.83 -15.85 -7.10
CA SER A 37 -4.06 -15.76 -5.68
C SER A 37 -3.20 -14.59 -5.18
N GLY A 38 -3.83 -13.45 -4.88
CA GLY A 38 -3.19 -12.34 -4.17
C GLY A 38 -2.76 -12.86 -2.80
N ALA A 39 -1.54 -13.33 -2.69
CA ALA A 39 -0.93 -13.60 -1.39
C ALA A 39 -0.90 -12.27 -0.65
N LEU A 40 -1.57 -12.19 0.50
CA LEU A 40 -1.40 -11.11 1.46
C LEU A 40 0.07 -11.14 1.85
N ALA A 41 0.85 -10.20 1.32
CA ALA A 41 2.28 -10.21 1.49
C ALA A 41 2.61 -9.68 2.88
N ALA A 42 3.33 -10.46 3.68
CA ALA A 42 3.97 -9.96 4.88
C ALA A 42 4.85 -8.74 4.54
N PRO A 43 5.06 -7.80 5.49
CA PRO A 43 5.91 -6.63 5.26
C PRO A 43 7.24 -7.03 4.64
N SER A 44 7.73 -6.27 3.66
CA SER A 44 9.03 -6.52 3.06
C SER A 44 10.14 -6.50 4.13
N ALA A 45 11.27 -7.17 3.88
CA ALA A 45 12.40 -7.15 4.79
C ALA A 45 12.90 -5.72 5.08
N GLN A 46 12.77 -4.80 4.12
CA GLN A 46 13.07 -3.39 4.32
C GLN A 46 12.08 -2.75 5.30
N ALA A 47 10.77 -2.92 5.09
CA ALA A 47 9.75 -2.37 5.98
C ALA A 47 9.92 -2.89 7.42
N GLN A 48 10.20 -4.18 7.58
CA GLN A 48 10.47 -4.75 8.91
C GLN A 48 11.67 -4.09 9.59
N ARG A 49 12.78 -3.88 8.87
CA ARG A 49 13.97 -3.19 9.41
C ARG A 49 13.65 -1.73 9.77
N GLU A 50 12.96 -1.00 8.90
CA GLU A 50 12.57 0.38 9.17
C GLU A 50 11.69 0.49 10.41
N ILE A 51 10.66 -0.36 10.54
CA ILE A 51 9.77 -0.40 11.71
C ILE A 51 10.55 -0.74 12.99
N ALA A 52 11.41 -1.74 12.95
CA ALA A 52 12.25 -2.10 14.10
C ALA A 52 13.15 -0.93 14.54
N GLN A 53 13.74 -0.20 13.58
CA GLN A 53 14.57 0.98 13.88
C GLN A 53 13.72 2.15 14.41
N LEU A 54 12.52 2.36 13.91
CA LEU A 54 11.60 3.36 14.43
C LEU A 54 11.21 3.05 15.89
N ILE A 55 10.82 1.81 16.20
CA ILE A 55 10.51 1.38 17.56
C ILE A 55 11.75 1.51 18.45
N GLY A 56 12.92 1.06 17.98
CA GLY A 56 14.19 1.17 18.70
C GLY A 56 14.64 2.61 18.94
N SER A 57 14.22 3.57 18.09
CA SER A 57 14.58 4.98 18.26
C SER A 57 13.96 5.64 19.46
N LEU A 58 13.04 4.99 20.15
CA LEU A 58 12.48 5.43 21.42
C LEU A 58 13.50 5.27 22.55
N ASP A 59 14.31 4.22 22.49
CA ASP A 59 15.36 3.98 23.48
C ASP A 59 16.38 5.13 23.42
N GLY A 60 16.76 5.66 24.56
CA GLY A 60 17.72 6.77 24.63
C GLY A 60 17.20 8.12 24.11
N SER A 61 15.94 8.22 23.66
CA SER A 61 15.40 9.48 23.16
C SER A 61 15.21 10.54 24.23
N GLN A 62 15.14 10.16 25.51
CA GLN A 62 14.78 11.00 26.67
C GLN A 62 13.44 11.74 26.49
N CYS A 63 12.67 11.39 25.47
CA CYS A 63 11.37 11.99 25.19
C CYS A 63 10.27 11.36 26.04
N GLN A 64 9.20 12.09 26.25
CA GLN A 64 7.97 11.57 26.83
C GLN A 64 6.90 11.48 25.75
N PHE A 65 6.07 10.46 25.85
CA PHE A 65 5.02 10.12 24.87
C PHE A 65 3.66 10.21 25.53
N GLN A 66 2.75 10.98 24.96
CA GLN A 66 1.40 11.12 25.49
C GLN A 66 0.43 10.18 24.77
N ARG A 67 -0.33 9.45 25.56
CA ARG A 67 -1.44 8.63 25.12
C ARG A 67 -2.64 8.87 26.03
N ASN A 68 -3.76 9.23 25.44
CA ASN A 68 -5.03 9.47 26.16
C ASN A 68 -4.88 10.45 27.37
N GLY A 69 -4.05 11.47 27.22
CA GLY A 69 -3.83 12.49 28.24
C GLY A 69 -2.71 12.18 29.25
N SER A 70 -2.20 10.95 29.31
CA SER A 70 -1.10 10.55 30.20
C SER A 70 0.24 10.50 29.48
N TRP A 71 1.31 10.93 30.16
CA TRP A 71 2.68 10.90 29.66
C TRP A 71 3.41 9.64 30.12
N TYR A 72 4.14 9.01 29.22
CA TYR A 72 4.88 7.77 29.41
C TYR A 72 6.35 7.95 29.02
N GLY A 73 7.22 7.21 29.68
CA GLY A 73 8.63 7.15 29.31
C GLY A 73 8.88 6.33 28.02
N PRO A 74 10.13 6.38 27.52
CA PRO A 74 10.52 5.66 26.29
C PRO A 74 10.24 4.17 26.33
N ALA A 75 10.55 3.48 27.43
CA ALA A 75 10.36 2.04 27.58
C ALA A 75 8.88 1.61 27.48
N ASP A 76 7.99 2.37 28.13
CA ASP A 76 6.54 2.11 28.07
C ASP A 76 5.99 2.37 26.67
N ALA A 77 6.44 3.45 26.03
CA ALA A 77 6.07 3.79 24.66
C ALA A 77 6.53 2.70 23.68
N ARG A 78 7.77 2.22 23.81
CA ARG A 78 8.31 1.11 23.01
C ARG A 78 7.47 -0.15 23.17
N SER A 79 7.23 -0.57 24.40
CA SER A 79 6.43 -1.78 24.68
C SER A 79 5.01 -1.67 24.10
N HIS A 80 4.41 -0.47 24.18
CA HIS A 80 3.09 -0.22 23.62
C HIS A 80 3.09 -0.33 22.09
N LEU A 81 4.05 0.31 21.42
CA LEU A 81 4.14 0.27 19.96
C LEU A 81 4.49 -1.12 19.42
N GLN A 82 5.35 -1.87 20.14
CA GLN A 82 5.63 -3.27 19.78
C GLN A 82 4.35 -4.11 19.79
N ARG A 83 3.55 -4.04 20.87
CA ARG A 83 2.26 -4.78 20.93
C ARG A 83 1.30 -4.38 19.82
N LYS A 84 1.25 -3.10 19.45
CA LYS A 84 0.41 -2.64 18.32
C LYS A 84 0.93 -3.19 17.00
N TYR A 85 2.24 -3.19 16.79
CA TYR A 85 2.85 -3.75 15.59
C TYR A 85 2.57 -5.26 15.47
N ASP A 86 2.77 -6.02 16.54
CA ASP A 86 2.48 -7.45 16.57
C ASP A 86 1.01 -7.77 16.25
N TYR A 87 0.10 -6.93 16.76
CA TYR A 87 -1.33 -7.03 16.42
C TYR A 87 -1.59 -6.77 14.94
N LEU A 88 -1.00 -5.70 14.38
CA LEU A 88 -1.16 -5.36 12.96
C LEU A 88 -0.61 -6.45 12.04
N LEU A 89 0.53 -7.05 12.39
CA LEU A 89 1.10 -8.19 11.67
C LEU A 89 0.14 -9.40 11.65
N LYS A 90 -0.43 -9.76 12.80
CA LYS A 90 -1.40 -10.87 12.90
C LYS A 90 -2.68 -10.64 12.10
N LYS A 91 -2.97 -9.40 11.74
CA LYS A 91 -4.17 -9.00 11.00
C LYS A 91 -3.89 -8.63 9.55
N ASP A 92 -2.67 -8.83 9.08
CA ASP A 92 -2.22 -8.42 7.73
C ASP A 92 -2.56 -6.95 7.43
N MET A 93 -2.35 -6.10 8.43
CA MET A 93 -2.71 -4.67 8.38
C MET A 93 -1.50 -3.74 8.31
N VAL A 94 -0.30 -4.25 8.07
CA VAL A 94 0.92 -3.44 7.98
C VAL A 94 1.91 -4.04 6.98
N ASP A 95 2.17 -3.30 5.92
CA ASP A 95 3.11 -3.69 4.85
C ASP A 95 4.30 -2.74 4.76
N THR A 96 4.15 -1.50 5.24
CA THR A 96 5.15 -0.44 5.13
C THR A 96 5.38 0.27 6.47
N ALA A 97 6.51 0.96 6.58
CA ALA A 97 6.80 1.79 7.75
C ALA A 97 5.83 2.96 7.90
N GLU A 98 5.32 3.50 6.81
CA GLU A 98 4.29 4.53 6.82
C GLU A 98 2.97 4.03 7.41
N GLN A 99 2.53 2.83 7.02
CA GLN A 99 1.33 2.21 7.60
C GLN A 99 1.51 1.92 9.08
N PHE A 100 2.72 1.51 9.51
CA PHE A 100 3.02 1.39 10.94
C PHE A 100 2.88 2.73 11.67
N ILE A 101 3.44 3.81 11.12
CA ILE A 101 3.31 5.15 11.72
C ILE A 101 1.84 5.54 11.82
N GLU A 102 1.09 5.40 10.74
CA GLU A 102 -0.32 5.75 10.69
C GLU A 102 -1.16 4.96 11.70
N ARG A 103 -1.04 3.63 11.69
CA ARG A 103 -1.95 2.72 12.40
C ARG A 103 -1.51 2.42 13.83
N ALA A 104 -0.19 2.42 14.10
CA ALA A 104 0.34 2.11 15.41
C ALA A 104 0.78 3.34 16.19
N ALA A 105 1.47 4.29 15.54
CA ALA A 105 2.22 5.34 16.22
C ALA A 105 1.56 6.72 16.20
N SER A 106 0.45 6.91 15.49
CA SER A 106 -0.17 8.24 15.32
C SER A 106 -1.25 8.53 16.32
N GLN A 107 -2.07 7.55 16.68
CA GLN A 107 -3.24 7.78 17.53
C GLN A 107 -3.69 6.52 18.30
N SER A 108 -4.55 6.75 19.28
CA SER A 108 -5.23 5.67 20.00
C SER A 108 -6.28 5.00 19.12
N SER A 109 -6.18 3.69 18.95
CA SER A 109 -7.17 2.89 18.20
C SER A 109 -8.56 2.89 18.87
N MET A 110 -8.62 3.19 20.18
CA MET A 110 -9.89 3.19 20.92
C MET A 110 -10.55 4.58 20.93
N SER A 111 -9.77 5.64 21.14
CA SER A 111 -10.32 7.00 21.35
C SER A 111 -10.12 7.93 20.16
N GLY A 112 -9.32 7.55 19.18
CA GLY A 112 -8.94 8.42 18.06
C GLY A 112 -8.04 9.59 18.44
N LYS A 113 -7.69 9.75 19.73
CA LYS A 113 -6.83 10.86 20.18
C LYS A 113 -5.42 10.68 19.64
N ALA A 114 -4.89 11.74 19.02
CA ALA A 114 -3.52 11.78 18.52
C ALA A 114 -2.52 11.58 19.67
N TYR A 115 -1.49 10.78 19.42
CA TYR A 115 -0.34 10.68 20.30
C TYR A 115 0.54 11.91 20.13
N ARG A 116 1.12 12.36 21.23
CA ARG A 116 2.02 13.50 21.25
C ARG A 116 3.36 13.10 21.85
N ILE A 117 4.38 13.88 21.51
CA ILE A 117 5.73 13.68 22.03
C ILE A 117 6.32 15.01 22.45
N ARG A 118 7.03 15.00 23.57
CA ARG A 118 7.86 16.11 24.03
C ARG A 118 9.26 15.62 24.35
N CYS A 119 10.25 16.30 23.83
CA CYS A 119 11.67 15.99 24.04
C CYS A 119 12.37 17.18 24.70
N PRO A 120 13.42 16.97 25.51
CA PRO A 120 14.17 18.06 26.11
C PRO A 120 14.65 19.06 25.04
N GLY A 121 14.43 20.34 25.30
CA GLY A 121 14.88 21.44 24.45
C GLY A 121 14.17 21.54 23.08
N LYS A 122 13.04 20.83 22.87
CA LYS A 122 12.27 20.89 21.63
C LYS A 122 10.79 21.14 21.92
N PRO A 123 10.07 21.82 21.01
CA PRO A 123 8.63 21.98 21.16
C PRO A 123 7.92 20.64 21.10
N GLU A 124 6.78 20.55 21.76
CA GLU A 124 5.87 19.41 21.66
C GLU A 124 5.32 19.29 20.24
N GLN A 125 5.22 18.07 19.77
CA GLN A 125 4.71 17.76 18.44
C GLN A 125 3.85 16.49 18.42
N THR A 126 3.23 16.18 17.30
CA THR A 126 2.54 14.89 17.14
C THR A 126 3.55 13.74 17.00
N SER A 127 3.18 12.59 17.50
CA SER A 127 3.98 11.37 17.35
C SER A 127 4.16 11.00 15.88
N ALA A 128 3.12 11.19 15.06
CA ALA A 128 3.19 10.98 13.62
C ALA A 128 4.30 11.80 12.95
N ALA A 129 4.38 13.11 13.25
CA ALA A 129 5.42 13.97 12.70
C ALA A 129 6.82 13.54 13.14
N TRP A 130 6.97 13.19 14.41
CA TRP A 130 8.25 12.74 14.96
C TRP A 130 8.75 11.45 14.31
N PHE A 131 7.90 10.44 14.16
CA PHE A 131 8.25 9.18 13.50
C PHE A 131 8.47 9.37 11.99
N GLY A 132 7.67 10.20 11.33
CA GLY A 132 7.85 10.53 9.92
C GLY A 132 9.22 11.15 9.62
N ALA A 133 9.63 12.12 10.43
CA ALA A 133 10.97 12.72 10.31
C ALA A 133 12.10 11.71 10.54
N ARG A 134 11.91 10.76 11.48
CA ARG A 134 12.89 9.69 11.72
C ARG A 134 12.98 8.71 10.56
N LEU A 135 11.84 8.33 9.97
CA LEU A 135 11.82 7.46 8.81
C LEU A 135 12.57 8.10 7.62
N GLN A 136 12.33 9.37 7.37
CA GLN A 136 13.07 10.11 6.34
C GLN A 136 14.57 10.12 6.62
N ALA A 137 14.98 10.40 7.86
CA ALA A 137 16.40 10.40 8.24
C ALA A 137 17.05 9.01 8.12
N LEU A 138 16.32 7.93 8.42
CA LEU A 138 16.79 6.56 8.22
C LEU A 138 17.08 6.28 6.74
N ARG A 139 16.16 6.63 5.88
CA ARG A 139 16.27 6.42 4.42
C ARG A 139 17.40 7.23 3.77
N GLN A 140 17.68 8.42 4.28
CA GLN A 140 18.80 9.23 3.81
C GLN A 140 20.17 8.67 4.19
N ARG A 141 20.26 7.81 5.21
CA ARG A 141 21.51 7.18 5.68
C ARG A 141 21.79 5.82 5.04
N THR A 142 20.80 5.25 4.39
CA THR A 142 20.92 3.96 3.71
C THR A 142 21.17 4.24 2.23
N PRO A 143 22.41 4.00 1.72
CA PRO A 143 22.73 4.19 0.31
C PRO A 143 21.98 3.20 -0.60
#